data_e99874537952d685a933c598dbb3f619
#
_entry.id   e99874537952d685a933c598dbb3f619
#
_cell.length_a   1.000
_cell.length_b   1.000
_cell.length_c   1.000
_cell.angle_alpha   90.00
_cell.angle_beta   90.00
_cell.angle_gamma   90.00
#
_symmetry.space_group_name_H-M   'P 1'
#
loop_
_entity.id
_entity.type
_entity.pdbx_description
1 polymer ?
#
loop_
_entity_poly.entity_id
_entity_poly.type
_entity_poly.pdbx_seq_one_letter_code
_entity_poly.pdbx_strand_id
1 'polypeptide(L)'
;MVTTANQVEWTVVGSEVEALQLEYTWIKKYDPHFNVKYRDDKTYPSLAISIGEPIPRAFFHRGPRKAGIRYFGPYSHAWAVRETLDLLIRIFPVRTCTKGVYNRHEKLGRPCLLGYIDKCSAPCVGRITETNHRHIVDDLCAFLAGRTSPITTKLETEM
;
A
#
# COMPACT_ATOMS: atom_id res chain seq x y z
N MET A 1 3.66 37.48 4.82
CA MET A 1 2.48 36.67 5.17
C MET A 1 1.31 37.54 5.59
N VAL A 2 1.36 38.27 6.71
CA VAL A 2 0.21 39.07 7.21
C VAL A 2 -0.25 40.14 6.22
N THR A 3 0.66 40.82 5.54
CA THR A 3 0.37 41.84 4.53
C THR A 3 -0.23 41.33 3.23
N THR A 4 -0.25 40.01 3.02
CA THR A 4 -0.75 39.34 1.79
C THR A 4 -2.06 38.62 2.03
N ALA A 5 -2.45 38.42 3.31
CA ALA A 5 -3.68 37.75 3.67
C ALA A 5 -4.88 38.71 3.55
N ASN A 6 -5.87 38.33 2.76
CA ASN A 6 -7.11 39.09 2.57
C ASN A 6 -8.25 38.55 3.44
N GLN A 7 -8.18 37.29 3.83
CA GLN A 7 -9.23 36.60 4.58
C GLN A 7 -8.61 35.53 5.48
N VAL A 8 -9.25 35.25 6.61
CA VAL A 8 -8.93 34.15 7.54
C VAL A 8 -10.15 33.29 7.70
N GLU A 9 -9.99 32.00 7.45
CA GLU A 9 -11.02 30.99 7.67
C GLU A 9 -10.52 29.97 8.70
N TRP A 10 -11.43 29.42 9.49
CA TRP A 10 -11.10 28.38 10.46
C TRP A 10 -12.17 27.29 10.45
N THR A 11 -11.75 26.07 10.81
CA THR A 11 -12.64 24.91 10.97
C THR A 11 -12.39 24.27 12.33
N VAL A 12 -13.47 24.00 13.05
CA VAL A 12 -13.40 23.28 14.34
C VAL A 12 -13.55 21.78 14.06
N VAL A 13 -12.69 20.98 14.66
CA VAL A 13 -12.65 19.52 14.53
C VAL A 13 -12.69 18.86 15.92
N GLY A 14 -13.00 17.56 15.97
CA GLY A 14 -13.23 16.84 17.23
C GLY A 14 -11.96 16.42 17.96
N SER A 15 -10.79 16.40 17.29
CA SER A 15 -9.51 15.95 17.88
C SER A 15 -8.30 16.60 17.22
N GLU A 16 -7.17 16.60 17.93
CA GLU A 16 -5.88 17.07 17.39
C GLU A 16 -5.44 16.27 16.17
N VAL A 17 -5.66 14.96 16.17
CA VAL A 17 -5.31 14.08 15.03
C VAL A 17 -6.10 14.46 13.78
N GLU A 18 -7.39 14.76 13.94
CA GLU A 18 -8.26 15.21 12.86
C GLU A 18 -7.83 16.59 12.32
N ALA A 19 -7.44 17.50 13.21
CA ALA A 19 -6.89 18.82 12.84
C ALA A 19 -5.63 18.66 11.97
N LEU A 20 -4.69 17.81 12.37
CA LEU A 20 -3.46 17.55 11.60
C LEU A 20 -3.73 16.89 10.24
N GLN A 21 -4.71 15.99 10.17
CA GLN A 21 -5.12 15.37 8.90
C GLN A 21 -5.77 16.39 7.97
N LEU A 22 -6.61 17.27 8.50
CA LEU A 22 -7.27 18.33 7.74
C LEU A 22 -6.26 19.35 7.23
N GLU A 23 -5.33 19.81 8.09
CA GLU A 23 -4.22 20.68 7.71
C GLU A 23 -3.42 20.07 6.55
N TYR A 24 -2.98 18.83 6.69
CA TYR A 24 -2.24 18.12 5.64
C TYR A 24 -3.02 18.06 4.31
N THR A 25 -4.31 17.73 4.38
CA THR A 25 -5.19 17.63 3.22
C THR A 25 -5.31 19.00 2.51
N TRP A 26 -5.47 20.08 3.27
CA TRP A 26 -5.58 21.41 2.72
C TRP A 26 -4.26 21.92 2.12
N ILE A 27 -3.12 21.64 2.77
CA ILE A 27 -1.81 21.98 2.22
C ILE A 27 -1.59 21.29 0.87
N LYS A 28 -1.97 20.01 0.73
CA LYS A 28 -1.87 19.27 -0.53
C LYS A 28 -2.87 19.73 -1.59
N LYS A 29 -4.06 20.18 -1.17
CA LYS A 29 -5.11 20.65 -2.08
C LYS A 29 -4.85 22.05 -2.61
N TYR A 30 -4.40 22.95 -1.76
CA TYR A 30 -4.27 24.38 -2.06
C TYR A 30 -2.83 24.84 -2.34
N ASP A 31 -1.84 24.02 -2.06
CA ASP A 31 -0.38 24.31 -2.21
C ASP A 31 0.00 25.72 -1.74
N PRO A 32 -0.29 26.09 -0.47
CA PRO A 32 -0.16 27.47 0.00
C PRO A 32 1.31 27.94 -0.03
N HIS A 33 1.55 29.12 -0.62
CA HIS A 33 2.89 29.66 -0.88
C HIS A 33 3.78 29.79 0.36
N PHE A 34 3.19 30.09 1.53
CA PHE A 34 3.93 30.34 2.77
C PHE A 34 4.11 29.11 3.66
N ASN A 35 3.52 27.97 3.32
CA ASN A 35 3.72 26.72 4.05
C ASN A 35 4.98 26.02 3.56
N VAL A 36 6.02 26.00 4.42
CA VAL A 36 7.27 25.27 4.14
C VAL A 36 7.15 23.81 4.55
N LYS A 37 6.49 23.52 5.70
CA LYS A 37 6.17 22.16 6.14
C LYS A 37 5.14 21.50 5.21
N TYR A 38 5.32 20.21 4.91
CA TYR A 38 4.43 19.38 4.07
C TYR A 38 4.35 19.78 2.59
N ARG A 39 4.98 20.88 2.19
CA ARG A 39 5.10 21.27 0.80
C ARG A 39 6.17 20.46 0.08
N ASP A 40 7.24 20.15 0.81
CA ASP A 40 8.33 19.28 0.34
C ASP A 40 7.77 17.90 -0.02
N ASP A 41 8.31 17.26 -1.06
CA ASP A 41 7.88 15.95 -1.63
C ASP A 41 8.01 14.74 -0.68
N LYS A 42 8.09 14.99 0.61
CA LYS A 42 8.03 13.95 1.65
C LYS A 42 6.61 13.43 1.80
N THR A 43 6.07 12.92 0.71
CA THR A 43 4.82 12.18 0.74
C THR A 43 4.91 11.07 1.77
N TYR A 44 3.85 10.91 2.57
CA TYR A 44 3.77 9.80 3.51
C TYR A 44 3.91 8.47 2.78
N PRO A 45 4.61 7.51 3.38
CA PRO A 45 4.72 6.18 2.81
C PRO A 45 3.36 5.50 2.73
N SER A 46 3.19 4.70 1.70
CA SER A 46 1.97 3.93 1.43
C SER A 46 2.32 2.49 1.11
N LEU A 47 1.42 1.58 1.41
CA LEU A 47 1.41 0.25 0.83
C LEU A 47 0.78 0.33 -0.55
N ALA A 48 1.49 -0.13 -1.57
CA ALA A 48 1.06 -0.06 -2.96
C ALA A 48 0.86 -1.46 -3.55
N ILE A 49 -0.18 -1.64 -4.35
CA ILE A 49 -0.48 -2.89 -5.06
C ILE A 49 -0.62 -2.58 -6.54
N SER A 50 0.20 -3.21 -7.40
CA SER A 50 0.20 -3.00 -8.87
C SER A 50 -0.92 -3.79 -9.54
N ILE A 51 -2.17 -3.31 -9.42
CA ILE A 51 -3.35 -4.00 -9.97
C ILE A 51 -3.37 -4.03 -11.51
N GLY A 52 -2.65 -3.13 -12.18
CA GLY A 52 -2.52 -3.08 -13.64
C GLY A 52 -1.53 -4.08 -14.23
N GLU A 53 -0.75 -4.82 -13.40
CA GLU A 53 0.14 -5.88 -13.88
C GLU A 53 -0.62 -7.21 -14.02
N PRO A 54 -0.27 -8.10 -14.97
CA PRO A 54 -0.85 -9.45 -15.07
C PRO A 54 -0.70 -10.22 -13.75
N ILE A 55 0.49 -10.19 -13.16
CA ILE A 55 0.78 -10.76 -11.84
C ILE A 55 1.06 -9.60 -10.87
N PRO A 56 0.04 -9.11 -10.15
CA PRO A 56 0.20 -7.97 -9.26
C PRO A 56 1.19 -8.23 -8.13
N ARG A 57 1.78 -7.17 -7.59
CA ARG A 57 2.67 -7.22 -6.43
C ARG A 57 2.30 -6.19 -5.39
N ALA A 58 2.59 -6.50 -4.12
CA ALA A 58 2.53 -5.54 -3.03
C ALA A 58 3.93 -5.00 -2.72
N PHE A 59 4.06 -3.69 -2.48
CA PHE A 59 5.34 -3.06 -2.22
C PHE A 59 5.21 -1.74 -1.46
N PHE A 60 6.29 -1.33 -0.83
CA PHE A 60 6.44 0.00 -0.26
C PHE A 60 6.49 1.06 -1.36
N HIS A 61 5.71 2.13 -1.21
CA HIS A 61 5.75 3.28 -2.11
C HIS A 61 5.84 4.60 -1.35
N ARG A 62 6.61 5.51 -1.91
CA ARG A 62 6.70 6.90 -1.47
C ARG A 62 6.90 7.78 -2.70
N GLY A 63 6.10 8.84 -2.83
CA GLY A 63 6.17 9.74 -3.97
C GLY A 63 4.82 9.87 -4.71
N PRO A 64 4.81 10.41 -5.93
CA PRO A 64 3.59 10.66 -6.70
C PRO A 64 2.88 9.35 -7.06
N ARG A 65 1.57 9.39 -7.02
CA ARG A 65 0.72 8.23 -7.37
C ARG A 65 0.75 7.97 -8.87
N LYS A 66 0.78 6.69 -9.25
CA LYS A 66 0.81 6.25 -10.65
C LYS A 66 -0.49 5.51 -11.00
N ALA A 67 -0.91 5.59 -12.27
CA ALA A 67 -2.05 4.82 -12.78
C ALA A 67 -1.78 3.30 -12.71
N GLY A 68 -2.81 2.49 -12.51
CA GLY A 68 -2.69 1.03 -12.40
C GLY A 68 -2.13 0.53 -11.06
N ILE A 69 -1.96 1.41 -10.08
CA ILE A 69 -1.51 1.07 -8.74
C ILE A 69 -2.55 1.54 -7.72
N ARG A 70 -2.93 0.65 -6.82
CA ARG A 70 -3.81 0.95 -5.68
C ARG A 70 -2.95 1.23 -4.46
N TYR A 71 -3.27 2.30 -3.73
CA TYR A 71 -2.51 2.77 -2.58
C TYR A 71 -3.35 2.69 -1.31
N PHE A 72 -2.73 2.21 -0.24
CA PHE A 72 -3.32 2.10 1.09
C PHE A 72 -2.46 2.84 2.11
N GLY A 73 -3.06 3.50 3.05
CA GLY A 73 -2.44 4.43 3.99
C GLY A 73 -2.93 5.85 3.76
N PRO A 74 -2.34 6.88 4.35
CA PRO A 74 -0.91 7.03 4.65
C PRO A 74 -0.45 6.33 5.94
N TYR A 75 0.82 5.94 5.98
CA TYR A 75 1.49 5.43 7.18
C TYR A 75 2.41 6.50 7.75
N SER A 76 2.56 6.54 9.06
CA SER A 76 3.42 7.52 9.75
C SER A 76 4.91 7.33 9.40
N HIS A 77 5.36 6.08 9.27
CA HIS A 77 6.76 5.73 9.04
C HIS A 77 6.95 4.64 7.99
N ALA A 78 8.09 4.68 7.31
CA ALA A 78 8.44 3.69 6.29
C ALA A 78 8.57 2.26 6.82
N TRP A 79 9.04 2.10 8.08
CA TRP A 79 9.14 0.78 8.70
C TRP A 79 7.77 0.19 9.00
N ALA A 80 6.77 1.01 9.39
CA ALA A 80 5.40 0.54 9.64
C ALA A 80 4.78 -0.10 8.38
N VAL A 81 5.02 0.47 7.19
CA VAL A 81 4.57 -0.17 5.93
C VAL A 81 5.22 -1.51 5.71
N ARG A 82 6.53 -1.62 5.99
CA ARG A 82 7.28 -2.87 5.77
C ARG A 82 6.85 -3.96 6.75
N GLU A 83 6.66 -3.59 8.02
CA GLU A 83 6.16 -4.50 9.05
C GLU A 83 4.74 -4.97 8.72
N THR A 84 3.84 -4.04 8.36
CA THR A 84 2.49 -4.39 7.89
C THR A 84 2.54 -5.34 6.69
N LEU A 85 3.41 -5.05 5.71
CA LEU A 85 3.57 -5.92 4.54
C LEU A 85 4.08 -7.31 4.94
N ASP A 86 5.05 -7.41 5.86
CA ASP A 86 5.57 -8.71 6.32
C ASP A 86 4.50 -9.54 7.06
N LEU A 87 3.61 -8.90 7.81
CA LEU A 87 2.45 -9.55 8.43
C LEU A 87 1.44 -10.01 7.38
N LEU A 88 1.12 -9.14 6.43
CA LEU A 88 0.12 -9.43 5.39
C LEU A 88 0.52 -10.60 4.49
N ILE A 89 1.80 -10.72 4.10
CA ILE A 89 2.24 -11.82 3.24
C ILE A 89 2.25 -13.19 3.93
N ARG A 90 2.09 -13.25 5.24
CA ARG A 90 1.87 -14.52 5.98
C ARG A 90 0.45 -15.05 5.77
N ILE A 91 -0.53 -14.14 5.61
CA ILE A 91 -1.95 -14.47 5.42
C ILE A 91 -2.28 -14.50 3.92
N PHE A 92 -1.78 -13.53 3.18
CA PHE A 92 -1.96 -13.37 1.74
C PHE A 92 -0.60 -13.52 1.06
N PRO A 93 -0.19 -14.69 0.60
CA PRO A 93 1.13 -14.93 0.02
C PRO A 93 1.28 -14.31 -1.38
N VAL A 94 1.14 -12.97 -1.45
CA VAL A 94 1.27 -12.20 -2.67
C VAL A 94 2.72 -11.95 -3.06
N ARG A 95 2.97 -11.71 -4.33
CA ARG A 95 4.28 -11.32 -4.83
C ARG A 95 4.68 -9.94 -4.30
N THR A 96 5.92 -9.81 -3.80
CA THR A 96 6.50 -8.52 -3.38
C THR A 96 7.70 -8.11 -4.24
N CYS A 97 8.32 -9.07 -4.94
CA CYS A 97 9.53 -8.87 -5.72
C CYS A 97 9.31 -7.97 -6.96
N THR A 98 10.39 -7.34 -7.41
CA THR A 98 10.42 -6.57 -8.66
C THR A 98 10.31 -7.48 -9.88
N LYS A 99 9.97 -6.91 -11.04
CA LYS A 99 9.88 -7.65 -12.30
C LYS A 99 11.22 -8.33 -12.68
N GLY A 100 12.34 -7.67 -12.41
CA GLY A 100 13.67 -8.24 -12.67
C GLY A 100 13.94 -9.49 -11.84
N VAL A 101 13.59 -9.48 -10.55
CA VAL A 101 13.71 -10.64 -9.66
C VAL A 101 12.74 -11.75 -10.09
N TYR A 102 11.52 -11.40 -10.45
CA TYR A 102 10.52 -12.34 -10.98
C TYR A 102 11.07 -13.10 -12.20
N ASN A 103 11.48 -12.39 -13.25
CA ASN A 103 12.00 -12.97 -14.49
C ASN A 103 13.27 -13.81 -14.25
N ARG A 104 14.11 -13.44 -13.28
CA ARG A 104 15.28 -14.23 -12.91
C ARG A 104 14.88 -15.59 -12.34
N HIS A 105 13.92 -15.62 -11.42
CA HIS A 105 13.49 -16.88 -10.80
C HIS A 105 12.66 -17.74 -11.76
N GLU A 106 11.90 -17.12 -12.66
CA GLU A 106 11.22 -17.80 -13.77
C GLU A 106 12.24 -18.58 -14.64
N LYS A 107 13.33 -17.92 -15.08
CA LYS A 107 14.41 -18.56 -15.85
C LYS A 107 15.14 -19.65 -15.08
N LEU A 108 15.29 -19.50 -13.78
CA LEU A 108 15.98 -20.49 -12.92
C LEU A 108 15.09 -21.73 -12.62
N GLY A 109 13.78 -21.66 -12.87
CA GLY A 109 12.81 -22.71 -12.55
C GLY A 109 12.68 -23.01 -11.06
N ARG A 110 13.18 -22.13 -10.17
CA ARG A 110 13.08 -22.29 -8.73
C ARG A 110 12.66 -21.00 -8.03
N PRO A 111 11.78 -21.07 -6.99
CA PRO A 111 11.31 -19.89 -6.31
C PRO A 111 12.42 -19.19 -5.52
N CYS A 112 12.18 -17.92 -5.15
CA CYS A 112 13.02 -17.20 -4.19
C CYS A 112 12.72 -17.67 -2.74
N LEU A 113 13.49 -17.18 -1.78
CA LEU A 113 13.32 -17.51 -0.36
C LEU A 113 11.87 -17.36 0.12
N LEU A 114 11.19 -16.28 -0.25
CA LEU A 114 9.79 -16.06 0.13
C LEU A 114 8.85 -17.15 -0.40
N GLY A 115 9.12 -17.72 -1.58
CA GLY A 115 8.37 -18.85 -2.13
C GLY A 115 8.70 -20.17 -1.44
N TYR A 116 9.90 -20.32 -0.85
CA TYR A 116 10.25 -21.52 -0.07
C TYR A 116 9.63 -21.51 1.33
N ILE A 117 9.45 -20.34 1.94
CA ILE A 117 8.86 -20.19 3.29
C ILE A 117 7.37 -19.81 3.24
N ASP A 118 6.72 -20.06 2.11
CA ASP A 118 5.27 -19.86 1.86
C ASP A 118 4.76 -18.42 2.08
N LYS A 119 5.65 -17.43 2.16
CA LYS A 119 5.30 -15.99 2.17
C LYS A 119 5.04 -15.42 0.77
N CYS A 120 5.13 -16.23 -0.27
CA CYS A 120 4.79 -15.90 -1.66
C CYS A 120 4.29 -17.15 -2.35
N SER A 121 3.17 -17.05 -3.04
CA SER A 121 2.58 -18.14 -3.83
C SER A 121 3.42 -18.59 -5.04
N ALA A 122 4.59 -17.97 -5.24
CA ALA A 122 5.60 -18.28 -6.25
C ALA A 122 5.05 -18.42 -7.70
N PRO A 123 4.33 -17.42 -8.21
CA PRO A 123 3.79 -17.45 -9.58
C PRO A 123 4.89 -17.49 -10.65
N CYS A 124 6.11 -17.05 -10.33
CA CYS A 124 7.27 -17.09 -11.24
C CYS A 124 7.71 -18.50 -11.64
N VAL A 125 7.33 -19.52 -10.89
CA VAL A 125 7.66 -20.94 -11.18
C VAL A 125 6.40 -21.78 -11.39
N GLY A 126 5.25 -21.15 -11.64
CA GLY A 126 4.00 -21.81 -11.95
C GLY A 126 3.34 -22.58 -10.79
N ARG A 127 3.75 -22.30 -9.52
CA ARG A 127 3.08 -22.92 -8.35
C ARG A 127 1.62 -22.50 -8.20
N ILE A 128 1.27 -21.34 -8.76
CA ILE A 128 -0.09 -20.81 -8.79
C ILE A 128 -0.38 -20.22 -10.17
N THR A 129 -1.62 -20.29 -10.60
CA THR A 129 -2.08 -19.64 -11.84
C THR A 129 -2.20 -18.15 -11.64
N GLU A 130 -2.14 -17.37 -12.73
CA GLU A 130 -2.36 -15.91 -12.70
C GLU A 130 -3.72 -15.56 -12.08
N THR A 131 -4.78 -16.29 -12.44
CA THR A 131 -6.12 -16.09 -11.91
C THR A 131 -6.18 -16.29 -10.40
N ASN A 132 -5.62 -17.37 -9.89
CA ASN A 132 -5.63 -17.65 -8.45
C ASN A 132 -4.75 -16.67 -7.67
N HIS A 133 -3.60 -16.25 -8.25
CA HIS A 133 -2.78 -15.19 -7.64
C HIS A 133 -3.54 -13.87 -7.56
N ARG A 134 -4.32 -13.53 -8.59
CA ARG A 134 -5.16 -12.33 -8.62
C ARG A 134 -6.26 -12.38 -7.56
N HIS A 135 -6.87 -13.53 -7.33
CA HIS A 135 -7.83 -13.70 -6.24
C HIS A 135 -7.22 -13.39 -4.85
N ILE A 136 -5.99 -13.88 -4.58
CA ILE A 136 -5.29 -13.56 -3.32
C ILE A 136 -5.06 -12.04 -3.21
N VAL A 137 -4.72 -11.37 -4.31
CA VAL A 137 -4.52 -9.92 -4.34
C VAL A 137 -5.84 -9.16 -4.12
N ASP A 138 -6.94 -9.64 -4.68
CA ASP A 138 -8.27 -9.05 -4.50
C ASP A 138 -8.75 -9.20 -3.05
N ASP A 139 -8.51 -10.34 -2.42
CA ASP A 139 -8.77 -10.57 -0.99
C ASP A 139 -7.94 -9.63 -0.12
N LEU A 140 -6.65 -9.47 -0.41
CA LEU A 140 -5.78 -8.50 0.25
C LEU A 140 -6.30 -7.07 0.09
N CYS A 141 -6.72 -6.67 -1.11
CA CYS A 141 -7.29 -5.36 -1.37
C CYS A 141 -8.62 -5.15 -0.62
N ALA A 142 -9.45 -6.19 -0.51
CA ALA A 142 -10.70 -6.15 0.24
C ALA A 142 -10.45 -5.98 1.74
N PHE A 143 -9.50 -6.75 2.30
CA PHE A 143 -9.06 -6.64 3.69
C PHE A 143 -8.55 -5.23 4.02
N LEU A 144 -7.64 -4.70 3.22
CA LEU A 144 -7.08 -3.35 3.38
C LEU A 144 -8.12 -2.23 3.19
N ALA A 145 -9.22 -2.52 2.52
CA ALA A 145 -10.37 -1.60 2.39
C ALA A 145 -11.38 -1.74 3.55
N GLY A 146 -11.08 -2.53 4.60
CA GLY A 146 -11.94 -2.74 5.77
C GLY A 146 -13.03 -3.79 5.59
N ARG A 147 -13.05 -4.53 4.49
CA ARG A 147 -13.98 -5.65 4.27
C ARG A 147 -13.40 -6.94 4.81
N THR A 148 -13.52 -7.15 6.12
CA THR A 148 -12.90 -8.29 6.85
C THR A 148 -13.79 -9.51 6.94
N SER A 149 -15.10 -9.35 6.84
CA SER A 149 -16.12 -10.39 7.04
C SER A 149 -15.88 -11.69 6.25
N PRO A 150 -15.53 -11.70 4.94
CA PRO A 150 -15.28 -12.95 4.23
C PRO A 150 -14.02 -13.71 4.71
N ILE A 151 -13.05 -12.97 5.24
CA ILE A 151 -11.75 -13.52 5.65
C ILE A 151 -11.84 -14.11 7.06
N THR A 152 -12.55 -13.45 7.97
CA THR A 152 -12.82 -13.99 9.31
C THR A 152 -13.59 -15.30 9.23
N THR A 153 -14.63 -15.37 8.40
CA THR A 153 -15.40 -16.61 8.19
C THR A 153 -14.52 -17.74 7.63
N LYS A 154 -13.62 -17.43 6.69
CA LYS A 154 -12.70 -18.42 6.12
C LYS A 154 -11.71 -18.94 7.15
N LEU A 155 -11.10 -18.06 7.96
CA LEU A 155 -10.16 -18.44 9.03
C LEU A 155 -10.85 -19.24 10.15
N GLU A 156 -12.10 -18.90 10.50
CA GLU A 156 -12.91 -19.65 11.46
C GLU A 156 -13.28 -21.05 10.96
N THR A 157 -13.39 -21.23 9.64
CA THR A 157 -13.71 -22.55 9.04
C THR A 157 -12.47 -23.45 8.91
N GLU A 158 -11.27 -22.85 8.85
CA GLU A 158 -9.99 -23.59 8.75
C GLU A 158 -9.37 -23.91 10.12
N MET A 159 -9.92 -23.42 11.23
CA MET A 159 -9.54 -23.75 12.61
C MET A 159 -10.36 -24.90 13.17
#